data_0ce6bcfcbe36b9ad4c911b8abb7c2d53
#
_entry.id   0ce6bcfcbe36b9ad4c911b8abb7c2d53
#
_cell.length_a   1.000
_cell.length_b   1.000
_cell.length_c   1.000
_cell.angle_alpha   90.00
_cell.angle_beta   90.00
_cell.angle_gamma   90.00
#
_symmetry.space_group_name_H-M   'P 1'
#
loop_
_entity.id
_entity.type
_entity.pdbx_description
1 polymer ?
#
loop_
_entity_poly.entity_id
_entity_poly.type
_entity_poly.pdbx_seq_one_letter_code
_entity_poly.pdbx_strand_id
1 'polypeptide(L)'
;MKNIAWFNLLFFFPVVTVLGADALPDKIDYNRDIRPILSNHCYACHGPDINKVKSGLQLNSAKAAYKELKSGERAIVPGDLVESALVYHIESDDADELMPPAKTNKPLSKHKIAMLKKWIKQGGEFAEHWAYVPPKKVAVPKVSAKDFVRNDIDRFILATLKTKGLKPAGEADRRTMIRRLSLDLTGLPPSWAEVQAFSKDKSPDAYEKLVDRLLSSKHYGERMAVYWLDMVRYADTIGYHSDNHETKPLYRDYVINAFNDNMPYDQFTREQLAGDLIKNRTGSQLIASGYNRLNMNTREGGSQPKEYTAKYLADRVRNAASVWMATSLSCSECHNHKFDPFSMKDFYSFGAFFADLQETPVGAQKATKVPLPKDEAKLAAIDKALEVLTKKLEGTDVTAGQVKWEAAQKAAAANSVALSSWHRIGPFGAGNFDEAHAKSFVNEAAVDLKKAHGKLKWAEAKNLVDGKVHALTGANSAHYFYRTIQSGSARPLELSLGSDDSFRIWLNGKLV
;
A
#
# COMPACT_ATOMS: atom_id res chain seq x y z
N MET A 1 -6.16 52.82 41.22
CA MET A 1 -7.04 53.05 40.08
C MET A 1 -6.22 53.75 38.99
N LYS A 2 -5.72 53.00 38.04
CA LYS A 2 -5.03 53.54 36.84
C LYS A 2 -5.76 52.99 35.61
N ASN A 3 -6.37 53.86 34.85
CA ASN A 3 -7.10 53.60 33.63
C ASN A 3 -6.13 53.14 32.54
N ILE A 4 -6.31 51.93 31.99
CA ILE A 4 -5.65 51.46 30.77
C ILE A 4 -6.60 51.70 29.62
N ALA A 5 -6.26 52.68 28.79
CA ALA A 5 -6.98 52.97 27.54
C ALA A 5 -6.58 51.92 26.48
N TRP A 6 -7.54 51.18 25.97
CA TRP A 6 -7.37 50.30 24.81
C TRP A 6 -7.42 51.10 23.52
N PHE A 7 -6.31 51.20 22.82
CA PHE A 7 -6.27 51.74 21.46
C PHE A 7 -6.64 50.63 20.47
N ASN A 8 -7.87 50.65 19.93
CA ASN A 8 -8.25 49.80 18.80
C ASN A 8 -7.63 50.35 17.52
N LEU A 9 -6.53 49.74 17.06
CA LEU A 9 -5.95 49.99 15.76
C LEU A 9 -6.75 49.15 14.71
N LEU A 10 -7.72 49.78 14.05
CA LEU A 10 -8.39 49.22 12.87
C LEU A 10 -7.42 49.23 11.70
N PHE A 11 -6.81 48.08 11.42
CA PHE A 11 -6.12 47.84 10.15
C PHE A 11 -7.13 47.72 9.02
N PHE A 12 -7.31 48.79 8.25
CA PHE A 12 -7.96 48.71 6.94
C PHE A 12 -6.99 48.02 5.97
N PHE A 13 -7.17 46.72 5.73
CA PHE A 13 -6.59 46.07 4.56
C PHE A 13 -7.43 46.47 3.33
N PRO A 14 -6.84 47.11 2.32
CA PRO A 14 -7.54 47.29 1.06
C PRO A 14 -7.71 45.90 0.45
N VAL A 15 -8.96 45.44 0.34
CA VAL A 15 -9.30 44.31 -0.50
C VAL A 15 -9.06 44.74 -1.94
N VAL A 16 -7.88 44.41 -2.45
CA VAL A 16 -7.59 44.51 -3.88
C VAL A 16 -8.37 43.37 -4.53
N THR A 17 -9.61 43.63 -4.92
CA THR A 17 -10.34 42.81 -5.87
C THR A 17 -9.61 42.91 -7.21
N VAL A 18 -8.71 41.97 -7.47
CA VAL A 18 -8.21 41.73 -8.83
C VAL A 18 -9.34 41.12 -9.63
N LEU A 19 -10.24 41.95 -10.14
CA LEU A 19 -11.12 41.59 -11.25
C LEU A 19 -10.30 41.70 -12.55
N GLY A 20 -9.33 40.81 -12.72
CA GLY A 20 -8.77 40.52 -14.03
C GLY A 20 -9.78 39.59 -14.72
N ALA A 21 -10.53 40.10 -15.70
CA ALA A 21 -11.09 39.23 -16.70
C ALA A 21 -9.91 38.48 -17.31
N ASP A 22 -9.82 37.16 -17.08
CA ASP A 22 -8.73 36.31 -17.60
C ASP A 22 -8.74 36.42 -19.12
N ALA A 23 -7.81 37.20 -19.67
CA ALA A 23 -7.67 37.31 -21.12
C ALA A 23 -7.31 35.93 -21.68
N LEU A 24 -7.96 35.54 -22.78
CA LEU A 24 -7.65 34.28 -23.43
C LEU A 24 -6.19 34.31 -23.92
N PRO A 25 -5.41 33.24 -23.66
CA PRO A 25 -4.03 33.16 -24.16
C PRO A 25 -3.99 33.25 -25.69
N ASP A 26 -2.96 33.89 -26.26
CA ASP A 26 -2.84 34.05 -27.70
C ASP A 26 -2.84 32.71 -28.44
N LYS A 27 -2.10 31.75 -27.94
CA LYS A 27 -2.12 30.37 -28.42
C LYS A 27 -2.68 29.45 -27.36
N ILE A 28 -3.70 28.69 -27.77
CA ILE A 28 -4.34 27.70 -26.89
C ILE A 28 -3.47 26.44 -26.85
N ASP A 29 -3.19 25.97 -25.64
CA ASP A 29 -2.59 24.66 -25.37
C ASP A 29 -3.65 23.65 -25.01
N TYR A 30 -3.71 22.54 -25.74
CA TYR A 30 -4.74 21.52 -25.53
C TYR A 30 -4.71 20.94 -24.09
N ASN A 31 -3.54 20.56 -23.59
CA ASN A 31 -3.43 19.90 -22.29
C ASN A 31 -3.70 20.86 -21.13
N ARG A 32 -3.27 22.11 -21.24
CA ARG A 32 -3.45 23.13 -20.20
C ARG A 32 -4.83 23.75 -20.21
N ASP A 33 -5.36 24.09 -21.39
CA ASP A 33 -6.51 24.96 -21.52
C ASP A 33 -7.81 24.20 -21.90
N ILE A 34 -7.73 23.16 -22.73
CA ILE A 34 -8.89 22.49 -23.33
C ILE A 34 -9.22 21.17 -22.62
N ARG A 35 -8.22 20.32 -22.45
CA ARG A 35 -8.43 18.99 -21.85
C ARG A 35 -9.10 19.05 -20.47
N PRO A 36 -8.78 19.97 -19.54
CA PRO A 36 -9.51 20.12 -18.29
C PRO A 36 -10.98 20.48 -18.49
N ILE A 37 -11.31 21.28 -19.50
CA ILE A 37 -12.71 21.62 -19.82
C ILE A 37 -13.45 20.37 -20.29
N LEU A 38 -12.93 19.69 -21.32
CA LEU A 38 -13.54 18.49 -21.90
C LEU A 38 -13.70 17.37 -20.84
N SER A 39 -12.67 17.12 -20.05
CA SER A 39 -12.68 16.05 -19.05
C SER A 39 -13.69 16.31 -17.94
N ASN A 40 -13.83 17.55 -17.47
CA ASN A 40 -14.74 17.89 -16.39
C ASN A 40 -16.20 17.99 -16.84
N HIS A 41 -16.45 18.51 -18.04
CA HIS A 41 -17.80 18.84 -18.48
C HIS A 41 -18.37 17.84 -19.51
N CYS A 42 -17.52 17.15 -20.29
CA CYS A 42 -17.97 16.35 -21.44
C CYS A 42 -17.69 14.84 -21.30
N TYR A 43 -16.56 14.42 -20.69
CA TYR A 43 -16.13 13.01 -20.69
C TYR A 43 -17.03 12.06 -19.91
N ALA A 44 -17.93 12.55 -19.05
CA ALA A 44 -18.90 11.68 -18.39
C ALA A 44 -19.80 10.95 -19.40
N CYS A 45 -20.08 11.60 -20.55
CA CYS A 45 -20.93 11.08 -21.63
C CYS A 45 -20.22 10.96 -22.98
N HIS A 46 -19.09 11.65 -23.19
CA HIS A 46 -18.34 11.73 -24.45
C HIS A 46 -16.84 11.45 -24.23
N GLY A 47 -16.50 10.65 -23.22
CA GLY A 47 -15.14 10.30 -22.85
C GLY A 47 -14.69 8.95 -23.36
N PRO A 48 -13.59 8.41 -22.79
CA PRO A 48 -12.97 7.16 -23.23
C PRO A 48 -13.76 5.89 -22.85
N ASP A 49 -14.71 5.97 -21.91
CA ASP A 49 -15.51 4.81 -21.50
C ASP A 49 -16.61 4.51 -22.53
N ILE A 50 -16.34 3.57 -23.41
CA ILE A 50 -17.24 3.22 -24.52
C ILE A 50 -18.66 2.81 -24.07
N ASN A 51 -18.79 2.26 -22.85
CA ASN A 51 -20.08 1.84 -22.30
C ASN A 51 -20.98 3.02 -21.90
N LYS A 52 -20.38 4.20 -21.74
CA LYS A 52 -21.10 5.44 -21.34
C LYS A 52 -21.24 6.43 -22.48
N VAL A 53 -20.68 6.15 -23.64
CA VAL A 53 -20.71 7.05 -24.81
C VAL A 53 -22.14 7.28 -25.26
N LYS A 54 -22.52 8.55 -25.36
CA LYS A 54 -23.81 8.99 -25.90
C LYS A 54 -23.66 9.44 -27.34
N SER A 55 -24.69 9.20 -28.16
CA SER A 55 -24.75 9.57 -29.58
C SER A 55 -23.53 9.09 -30.43
N GLY A 56 -22.76 8.12 -29.93
CA GLY A 56 -21.55 7.66 -30.60
C GLY A 56 -20.38 8.66 -30.66
N LEU A 57 -20.49 9.80 -29.94
CA LEU A 57 -19.48 10.85 -29.91
C LEU A 57 -18.47 10.63 -28.78
N GLN A 58 -17.20 10.64 -29.10
CA GLN A 58 -16.11 10.73 -28.15
C GLN A 58 -15.24 11.97 -28.40
N LEU A 59 -14.93 12.72 -27.35
CA LEU A 59 -14.14 13.95 -27.40
C LEU A 59 -12.73 13.80 -26.80
N ASN A 60 -12.29 12.57 -26.57
CA ASN A 60 -10.99 12.28 -25.98
C ASN A 60 -9.86 12.08 -27.02
N SER A 61 -10.17 12.09 -28.29
CA SER A 61 -9.18 12.01 -29.38
C SER A 61 -9.63 12.73 -30.63
N ALA A 62 -8.68 13.25 -31.42
CA ALA A 62 -8.93 13.90 -32.69
C ALA A 62 -9.72 12.98 -33.64
N LYS A 63 -9.28 11.73 -33.79
CA LYS A 63 -9.92 10.75 -34.66
C LYS A 63 -11.41 10.56 -34.38
N ALA A 64 -11.79 10.55 -33.11
CA ALA A 64 -13.18 10.35 -32.70
C ALA A 64 -14.00 11.64 -32.79
N ALA A 65 -13.40 12.78 -32.41
CA ALA A 65 -14.08 14.07 -32.38
C ALA A 65 -14.35 14.68 -33.77
N TYR A 66 -13.50 14.39 -34.76
CA TYR A 66 -13.67 14.87 -36.13
C TYR A 66 -14.51 13.93 -37.01
N LYS A 67 -14.84 12.74 -36.46
CA LYS A 67 -15.62 11.76 -37.23
C LYS A 67 -17.04 12.27 -37.43
N GLU A 68 -17.59 12.03 -38.60
CA GLU A 68 -18.99 12.23 -38.87
C GLU A 68 -19.87 11.29 -38.04
N LEU A 69 -20.85 11.84 -37.37
CA LEU A 69 -21.80 11.15 -36.52
C LEU A 69 -22.95 10.57 -37.37
N LYS A 70 -23.78 9.75 -36.78
CA LYS A 70 -24.98 9.19 -37.44
C LYS A 70 -25.99 10.26 -37.84
N SER A 71 -25.94 11.43 -37.22
CA SER A 71 -26.73 12.60 -37.59
C SER A 71 -26.28 13.30 -38.85
N GLY A 72 -25.10 12.92 -39.40
CA GLY A 72 -24.45 13.62 -40.50
C GLY A 72 -23.56 14.79 -40.07
N GLU A 73 -23.56 15.13 -38.78
CA GLU A 73 -22.79 16.24 -38.23
C GLU A 73 -21.41 15.80 -37.75
N ARG A 74 -20.51 16.77 -37.60
CA ARG A 74 -19.21 16.59 -36.96
C ARG A 74 -19.14 17.43 -35.69
N ALA A 75 -18.71 16.81 -34.60
CA ALA A 75 -18.61 17.54 -33.35
C ALA A 75 -17.59 18.69 -33.45
N ILE A 76 -16.47 18.47 -34.11
CA ILE A 76 -15.43 19.47 -34.36
C ILE A 76 -14.96 19.41 -35.81
N VAL A 77 -15.06 20.56 -36.47
CA VAL A 77 -14.45 20.81 -37.78
C VAL A 77 -13.28 21.77 -37.56
N PRO A 78 -12.03 21.33 -37.76
CA PRO A 78 -10.85 22.16 -37.51
C PRO A 78 -10.89 23.50 -38.22
N GLY A 79 -10.82 24.59 -37.48
CA GLY A 79 -10.84 25.96 -38.04
C GLY A 79 -12.23 26.54 -38.26
N ASP A 80 -13.27 25.71 -38.28
CA ASP A 80 -14.65 26.13 -38.60
C ASP A 80 -15.57 26.05 -37.39
N LEU A 81 -16.08 27.20 -36.94
CA LEU A 81 -16.99 27.31 -35.82
C LEU A 81 -18.45 27.02 -36.20
N VAL A 82 -18.81 27.25 -37.44
CA VAL A 82 -20.22 27.11 -37.93
C VAL A 82 -20.52 25.63 -38.17
N GLU A 83 -19.58 24.92 -38.78
CA GLU A 83 -19.71 23.48 -39.07
C GLU A 83 -19.40 22.59 -37.84
N SER A 84 -18.95 23.19 -36.74
CA SER A 84 -18.67 22.45 -35.52
C SER A 84 -19.90 22.34 -34.63
N ALA A 85 -20.60 21.20 -34.63
CA ALA A 85 -21.79 20.96 -33.82
C ALA A 85 -21.56 21.19 -32.30
N LEU A 86 -20.33 20.98 -31.82
CA LEU A 86 -19.95 21.30 -30.43
C LEU A 86 -20.23 22.76 -30.08
N VAL A 87 -19.98 23.71 -31.02
CA VAL A 87 -20.17 25.13 -30.78
C VAL A 87 -21.66 25.45 -30.66
N TYR A 88 -22.48 24.90 -31.55
CA TYR A 88 -23.92 25.01 -31.48
C TYR A 88 -24.45 24.54 -30.14
N HIS A 89 -24.11 23.33 -29.71
CA HIS A 89 -24.63 22.76 -28.48
C HIS A 89 -24.16 23.46 -27.20
N ILE A 90 -22.94 24.01 -27.13
CA ILE A 90 -22.49 24.72 -25.94
C ILE A 90 -23.02 26.16 -25.83
N GLU A 91 -23.59 26.71 -26.89
CA GLU A 91 -24.19 28.05 -26.97
C GLU A 91 -25.71 28.02 -27.16
N SER A 92 -26.34 26.84 -27.25
CA SER A 92 -27.76 26.72 -27.46
C SER A 92 -28.59 27.31 -26.29
N ASP A 93 -29.64 28.06 -26.61
CA ASP A 93 -30.65 28.52 -25.64
C ASP A 93 -31.75 27.46 -25.44
N ASP A 94 -31.80 26.42 -26.28
CA ASP A 94 -32.71 25.30 -26.12
C ASP A 94 -32.15 24.32 -25.06
N ALA A 95 -32.94 24.09 -24.01
CA ALA A 95 -32.56 23.22 -22.91
C ALA A 95 -32.35 21.74 -23.31
N ASP A 96 -32.97 21.28 -24.38
CA ASP A 96 -32.82 19.91 -24.88
C ASP A 96 -31.56 19.74 -25.75
N GLU A 97 -31.08 20.83 -26.33
CA GLU A 97 -29.86 20.86 -27.16
C GLU A 97 -28.61 21.31 -26.38
N LEU A 98 -28.81 22.05 -25.28
CA LEU A 98 -27.71 22.62 -24.52
C LEU A 98 -26.82 21.55 -23.91
N MET A 99 -25.51 21.68 -24.15
CA MET A 99 -24.48 20.81 -23.58
C MET A 99 -23.44 21.60 -22.72
N PRO A 100 -23.14 21.11 -21.52
CA PRO A 100 -23.70 19.94 -20.83
C PRO A 100 -25.17 20.16 -20.41
N PRO A 101 -25.99 19.09 -20.40
CA PRO A 101 -27.40 19.22 -19.96
C PRO A 101 -27.49 19.75 -18.53
N ALA A 102 -28.49 20.61 -18.26
CA ALA A 102 -28.68 21.28 -16.98
C ALA A 102 -28.73 20.33 -15.78
N LYS A 103 -29.27 19.14 -15.94
CA LYS A 103 -29.29 18.06 -14.91
C LYS A 103 -27.93 17.58 -14.44
N THR A 104 -26.86 17.89 -15.18
CA THR A 104 -25.51 17.52 -14.77
C THR A 104 -24.89 18.44 -13.72
N ASN A 105 -25.50 19.61 -13.47
CA ASN A 105 -25.00 20.68 -12.60
C ASN A 105 -23.55 21.11 -12.94
N LYS A 106 -23.19 21.10 -14.22
CA LYS A 106 -21.84 21.44 -14.71
C LYS A 106 -21.89 22.44 -15.86
N PRO A 107 -22.45 23.62 -15.69
CA PRO A 107 -22.54 24.61 -16.76
C PRO A 107 -21.14 25.09 -17.16
N LEU A 108 -20.98 25.42 -18.44
CA LEU A 108 -19.80 26.08 -18.94
C LEU A 108 -19.87 27.58 -18.67
N SER A 109 -18.80 28.18 -18.14
CA SER A 109 -18.68 29.62 -18.04
C SER A 109 -18.44 30.22 -19.44
N LYS A 110 -18.79 31.50 -19.63
CA LYS A 110 -18.54 32.24 -20.87
C LYS A 110 -17.06 32.18 -21.26
N HIS A 111 -16.14 32.23 -20.29
CA HIS A 111 -14.71 32.09 -20.54
C HIS A 111 -14.34 30.72 -21.10
N LYS A 112 -14.90 29.61 -20.57
CA LYS A 112 -14.65 28.25 -21.08
C LYS A 112 -15.22 28.07 -22.49
N ILE A 113 -16.38 28.61 -22.78
CA ILE A 113 -16.98 28.61 -24.13
C ILE A 113 -16.06 29.34 -25.10
N ALA A 114 -15.61 30.55 -24.74
CA ALA A 114 -14.69 31.33 -25.55
C ALA A 114 -13.34 30.60 -25.78
N MET A 115 -12.86 29.87 -24.77
CA MET A 115 -11.65 29.05 -24.84
C MET A 115 -11.82 27.91 -25.87
N LEU A 116 -12.92 27.17 -25.83
CA LEU A 116 -13.23 26.09 -26.77
C LEU A 116 -13.38 26.63 -28.21
N LYS A 117 -14.08 27.75 -28.39
CA LYS A 117 -14.23 28.41 -29.70
C LYS A 117 -12.88 28.85 -30.25
N LYS A 118 -12.04 29.53 -29.44
CA LYS A 118 -10.70 29.94 -29.86
C LYS A 118 -9.83 28.75 -30.24
N TRP A 119 -9.91 27.64 -29.49
CA TRP A 119 -9.19 26.40 -29.81
C TRP A 119 -9.62 25.84 -31.16
N ILE A 120 -10.93 25.67 -31.42
CA ILE A 120 -11.43 25.17 -32.70
C ILE A 120 -11.00 26.08 -33.83
N LYS A 121 -11.12 27.42 -33.67
CA LYS A 121 -10.67 28.42 -34.66
C LYS A 121 -9.16 28.31 -34.97
N GLN A 122 -8.35 27.92 -33.99
CA GLN A 122 -6.90 27.69 -34.15
C GLN A 122 -6.56 26.31 -34.73
N GLY A 123 -7.55 25.54 -35.20
CA GLY A 123 -7.35 24.22 -35.83
C GLY A 123 -7.81 23.05 -34.98
N GLY A 124 -8.27 23.29 -33.74
CA GLY A 124 -8.83 22.23 -32.88
C GLY A 124 -7.85 21.12 -32.51
N GLU A 125 -6.54 21.36 -32.57
CA GLU A 125 -5.50 20.34 -32.45
C GLU A 125 -5.55 19.67 -31.08
N PHE A 126 -5.58 18.32 -31.10
CA PHE A 126 -5.44 17.48 -29.92
C PHE A 126 -3.95 17.20 -29.66
N ALA A 127 -3.59 17.05 -28.40
CA ALA A 127 -2.26 16.61 -28.02
C ALA A 127 -2.36 15.34 -27.15
N GLU A 128 -1.32 14.51 -27.20
CA GLU A 128 -1.17 13.42 -26.24
C GLU A 128 -1.12 13.95 -24.82
N HIS A 129 -1.50 13.12 -23.85
CA HIS A 129 -1.45 13.52 -22.47
C HIS A 129 -0.01 13.84 -22.07
N TRP A 130 0.22 15.07 -21.60
CA TRP A 130 1.56 15.61 -21.34
C TRP A 130 2.45 14.71 -20.45
N ALA A 131 1.87 13.99 -19.49
CA ALA A 131 2.61 13.11 -18.58
C ALA A 131 3.20 11.86 -19.28
N TYR A 132 2.70 11.51 -20.48
CA TYR A 132 3.18 10.35 -21.25
C TYR A 132 3.96 10.76 -22.52
N VAL A 133 4.13 12.06 -22.72
CA VAL A 133 5.02 12.56 -23.79
C VAL A 133 6.45 12.53 -23.26
N PRO A 134 7.38 11.84 -23.96
CA PRO A 134 8.78 11.82 -23.55
C PRO A 134 9.34 13.25 -23.45
N PRO A 135 10.07 13.55 -22.37
CA PRO A 135 10.64 14.88 -22.17
C PRO A 135 11.65 15.21 -23.26
N LYS A 136 11.57 16.43 -23.80
CA LYS A 136 12.52 16.94 -24.79
C LYS A 136 13.51 17.87 -24.11
N LYS A 137 14.78 17.80 -24.54
CA LYS A 137 15.79 18.74 -24.08
C LYS A 137 15.40 20.14 -24.51
N VAL A 138 15.21 21.04 -23.54
CA VAL A 138 14.90 22.45 -23.76
C VAL A 138 16.18 23.27 -23.84
N ALA A 139 16.15 24.37 -24.60
CA ALA A 139 17.27 25.30 -24.66
C ALA A 139 17.45 26.02 -23.30
N VAL A 140 18.65 25.98 -22.79
CA VAL A 140 19.00 26.70 -21.56
C VAL A 140 18.94 28.22 -21.79
N PRO A 141 18.19 28.97 -20.98
CA PRO A 141 18.09 30.42 -21.15
C PRO A 141 19.44 31.15 -21.09
N LYS A 142 19.65 32.06 -22.00
CA LYS A 142 20.86 32.93 -22.02
C LYS A 142 20.69 34.07 -21.03
N VAL A 143 20.88 33.77 -19.77
CA VAL A 143 20.91 34.77 -18.68
C VAL A 143 22.19 34.60 -17.89
N SER A 144 22.73 35.73 -17.40
CA SER A 144 23.94 35.74 -16.57
C SER A 144 23.72 36.58 -15.32
N ALA A 145 24.17 36.04 -14.21
CA ALA A 145 24.42 36.74 -12.97
C ALA A 145 25.58 36.01 -12.31
N LYS A 146 26.78 36.58 -12.34
CA LYS A 146 28.02 35.90 -11.92
C LYS A 146 27.94 35.33 -10.51
N ASP A 147 27.23 36.04 -9.63
CA ASP A 147 27.16 35.68 -8.21
C ASP A 147 25.98 34.72 -7.87
N PHE A 148 25.13 34.39 -8.84
CA PHE A 148 23.95 33.54 -8.60
C PHE A 148 24.01 32.22 -9.40
N VAL A 149 24.39 32.26 -10.68
CA VAL A 149 24.35 31.12 -11.58
C VAL A 149 25.51 30.17 -11.31
N ARG A 150 25.21 28.97 -10.79
CA ARG A 150 26.17 27.89 -10.59
C ARG A 150 25.96 26.73 -11.58
N ASN A 151 24.69 26.51 -12.00
CA ASN A 151 24.30 25.48 -12.96
C ASN A 151 23.14 25.95 -13.86
N ASP A 152 22.69 25.07 -14.74
CA ASP A 152 21.63 25.42 -15.70
C ASP A 152 20.26 25.60 -15.06
N ILE A 153 19.99 24.97 -13.90
CA ILE A 153 18.73 25.18 -13.13
C ILE A 153 18.63 26.65 -12.71
N ASP A 154 19.73 27.22 -12.24
CA ASP A 154 19.78 28.65 -11.85
C ASP A 154 19.45 29.59 -13.01
N ARG A 155 19.82 29.21 -14.26
CA ARG A 155 19.48 29.96 -15.45
C ARG A 155 17.98 30.00 -15.74
N PHE A 156 17.28 28.86 -15.56
CA PHE A 156 15.83 28.83 -15.69
C PHE A 156 15.15 29.64 -14.59
N ILE A 157 15.59 29.49 -13.35
CA ILE A 157 15.07 30.28 -12.22
C ILE A 157 15.27 31.78 -12.47
N LEU A 158 16.50 32.20 -12.83
CA LEU A 158 16.82 33.60 -13.07
C LEU A 158 16.02 34.17 -14.26
N ALA A 159 15.84 33.43 -15.33
CA ALA A 159 15.02 33.85 -16.44
C ALA A 159 13.57 34.11 -16.01
N THR A 160 13.00 33.22 -15.21
CA THR A 160 11.64 33.36 -14.66
C THR A 160 11.52 34.55 -13.72
N LEU A 161 12.48 34.72 -12.79
CA LEU A 161 12.53 35.91 -11.90
C LEU A 161 12.55 37.19 -12.70
N LYS A 162 13.38 37.26 -13.76
CA LYS A 162 13.50 38.44 -14.64
C LYS A 162 12.15 38.77 -15.32
N THR A 163 11.41 37.78 -15.81
CA THR A 163 10.10 38.02 -16.42
C THR A 163 9.05 38.53 -15.42
N LYS A 164 9.26 38.26 -14.14
CA LYS A 164 8.40 38.77 -13.03
C LYS A 164 8.90 40.05 -12.42
N GLY A 165 9.99 40.64 -12.91
CA GLY A 165 10.60 41.84 -12.33
C GLY A 165 11.20 41.59 -10.94
N LEU A 166 11.50 40.35 -10.60
CA LEU A 166 12.07 39.95 -9.30
C LEU A 166 13.59 39.73 -9.41
N LYS A 167 14.25 39.86 -8.29
CA LYS A 167 15.67 39.52 -8.12
C LYS A 167 15.82 38.35 -7.18
N PRO A 168 16.85 37.50 -7.33
CA PRO A 168 17.14 36.46 -6.36
C PRO A 168 17.47 37.11 -5.00
N ALA A 169 17.10 36.44 -3.91
CA ALA A 169 17.54 36.81 -2.58
C ALA A 169 19.06 36.61 -2.43
N GLY A 170 19.64 37.28 -1.47
CA GLY A 170 21.04 37.05 -1.11
C GLY A 170 21.25 35.66 -0.52
N GLU A 171 22.51 35.22 -0.53
CA GLU A 171 22.89 33.94 0.07
C GLU A 171 22.60 33.95 1.58
N ALA A 172 22.12 32.81 2.10
CA ALA A 172 21.86 32.67 3.51
C ALA A 172 23.17 32.66 4.32
N ASP A 173 23.10 33.10 5.58
CA ASP A 173 24.24 33.00 6.48
C ASP A 173 24.58 31.52 6.79
N ARG A 174 25.82 31.27 7.21
CA ARG A 174 26.33 29.91 7.41
C ARG A 174 25.59 29.10 8.48
N ARG A 175 25.05 29.73 9.51
CA ARG A 175 24.25 29.04 10.53
C ARG A 175 22.93 28.58 9.94
N THR A 176 22.30 29.43 9.14
CA THR A 176 21.08 29.07 8.40
C THR A 176 21.34 27.95 7.38
N MET A 177 22.46 28.01 6.65
CA MET A 177 22.83 26.97 5.68
C MET A 177 23.00 25.59 6.34
N ILE A 178 23.85 25.49 7.36
CA ILE A 178 24.09 24.19 8.01
C ILE A 178 22.82 23.64 8.65
N ARG A 179 21.98 24.49 9.24
CA ARG A 179 20.71 24.07 9.81
C ARG A 179 19.78 23.48 8.73
N ARG A 180 19.63 24.18 7.59
CA ARG A 180 18.79 23.69 6.47
C ARG A 180 19.32 22.38 5.93
N LEU A 181 20.60 22.31 5.57
CA LEU A 181 21.22 21.11 5.02
C LEU A 181 21.12 19.90 5.96
N SER A 182 21.37 20.11 7.26
CA SER A 182 21.26 19.02 8.23
C SER A 182 19.83 18.49 8.34
N LEU A 183 18.84 19.36 8.44
CA LEU A 183 17.44 18.96 8.51
C LEU A 183 16.94 18.33 7.21
N ASP A 184 17.37 18.82 6.05
CA ASP A 184 16.96 18.27 4.76
C ASP A 184 17.58 16.90 4.51
N LEU A 185 18.90 16.75 4.74
CA LEU A 185 19.64 15.54 4.40
C LEU A 185 19.60 14.47 5.47
N THR A 186 19.54 14.84 6.76
CA THR A 186 19.58 13.84 7.85
C THR A 186 18.35 13.88 8.76
N GLY A 187 17.48 14.88 8.62
CA GLY A 187 16.33 15.08 9.50
C GLY A 187 16.69 15.54 10.92
N LEU A 188 17.96 15.75 11.20
CA LEU A 188 18.49 16.10 12.52
C LEU A 188 19.10 17.51 12.52
N PRO A 189 18.96 18.26 13.62
CA PRO A 189 19.66 19.54 13.76
C PRO A 189 21.17 19.31 13.91
N PRO A 190 22.02 20.22 13.40
CA PRO A 190 23.45 20.14 13.63
C PRO A 190 23.79 20.38 15.09
N SER A 191 24.82 19.74 15.60
CA SER A 191 25.38 20.04 16.90
C SER A 191 26.02 21.43 16.92
N TRP A 192 26.17 22.02 18.10
CA TRP A 192 26.83 23.32 18.25
C TRP A 192 28.27 23.30 17.74
N ALA A 193 29.02 22.23 17.96
CA ALA A 193 30.38 22.08 17.47
C ALA A 193 30.43 22.09 15.92
N GLU A 194 29.49 21.43 15.25
CA GLU A 194 29.41 21.45 13.77
C GLU A 194 29.05 22.85 13.24
N VAL A 195 28.11 23.54 13.91
CA VAL A 195 27.79 24.94 13.56
C VAL A 195 29.01 25.84 13.66
N GLN A 196 29.78 25.71 14.75
CA GLN A 196 31.00 26.51 14.94
C GLN A 196 32.08 26.15 13.90
N ALA A 197 32.30 24.86 13.62
CA ALA A 197 33.28 24.42 12.64
C ALA A 197 32.96 24.97 11.25
N PHE A 198 31.71 24.78 10.78
CA PHE A 198 31.28 25.28 9.47
C PHE A 198 31.30 26.83 9.39
N SER A 199 30.92 27.52 10.45
CA SER A 199 30.94 28.99 10.48
C SER A 199 32.35 29.57 10.39
N LYS A 200 33.34 28.86 10.93
CA LYS A 200 34.78 29.28 10.90
C LYS A 200 35.51 28.85 9.63
N ASP A 201 35.01 27.82 8.93
CA ASP A 201 35.63 27.34 7.70
C ASP A 201 35.49 28.37 6.58
N LYS A 202 36.62 28.91 6.12
CA LYS A 202 36.70 29.92 5.05
C LYS A 202 37.12 29.30 3.71
N SER A 203 37.24 28.00 3.63
CA SER A 203 37.59 27.32 2.37
C SER A 203 36.50 27.54 1.31
N PRO A 204 36.88 27.68 0.03
CA PRO A 204 35.93 27.91 -1.04
C PRO A 204 34.95 26.75 -1.26
N ASP A 205 35.32 25.56 -0.84
CA ASP A 205 34.56 24.30 -0.94
C ASP A 205 33.90 23.85 0.39
N ALA A 206 33.80 24.78 1.36
CA ALA A 206 33.24 24.49 2.68
C ALA A 206 31.78 23.98 2.60
N TYR A 207 31.00 24.50 1.65
CA TYR A 207 29.61 24.08 1.44
C TYR A 207 29.54 22.64 0.88
N GLU A 208 30.32 22.34 -0.14
CA GLU A 208 30.42 21.05 -0.78
C GLU A 208 30.91 19.99 0.22
N LYS A 209 31.93 20.27 1.00
CA LYS A 209 32.39 19.38 2.08
C LYS A 209 31.34 19.11 3.14
N LEU A 210 30.53 20.11 3.47
CA LEU A 210 29.41 19.93 4.40
C LEU A 210 28.34 18.98 3.78
N VAL A 211 27.99 19.18 2.51
CA VAL A 211 27.04 18.32 1.80
C VAL A 211 27.54 16.90 1.73
N ASP A 212 28.78 16.67 1.30
CA ASP A 212 29.39 15.33 1.20
C ASP A 212 29.40 14.60 2.54
N ARG A 213 29.75 15.31 3.62
CA ARG A 213 29.71 14.77 4.97
C ARG A 213 28.31 14.33 5.40
N LEU A 214 27.29 15.14 5.09
CA LEU A 214 25.91 14.81 5.44
C LEU A 214 25.37 13.67 4.59
N LEU A 215 25.69 13.63 3.30
CA LEU A 215 25.33 12.51 2.40
C LEU A 215 25.99 11.19 2.81
N SER A 216 27.22 11.25 3.36
CA SER A 216 27.92 10.06 3.86
C SER A 216 27.45 9.61 5.25
N SER A 217 26.55 10.33 5.88
CA SER A 217 25.98 9.96 7.18
C SER A 217 24.94 8.86 7.04
N LYS A 218 24.99 7.84 7.94
CA LYS A 218 23.93 6.82 8.01
C LYS A 218 22.52 7.42 8.16
N HIS A 219 22.40 8.58 8.75
CA HIS A 219 21.13 9.29 8.94
C HIS A 219 20.55 9.84 7.63
N TYR A 220 21.35 9.92 6.55
CA TYR A 220 20.83 10.23 5.22
C TYR A 220 19.83 9.18 4.73
N GLY A 221 20.22 7.91 4.78
CA GLY A 221 19.32 6.81 4.42
C GLY A 221 18.10 6.73 5.32
N GLU A 222 18.27 6.91 6.63
CA GLU A 222 17.15 6.97 7.58
C GLU A 222 16.16 8.08 7.21
N ARG A 223 16.66 9.27 6.85
CA ARG A 223 15.83 10.41 6.44
C ARG A 223 15.10 10.16 5.12
N MET A 224 15.82 9.67 4.11
CA MET A 224 15.24 9.43 2.78
C MET A 224 14.25 8.25 2.79
N ALA A 225 14.54 7.23 3.59
CA ALA A 225 13.67 6.07 3.75
C ALA A 225 12.26 6.44 4.24
N VAL A 226 12.11 7.49 5.06
CA VAL A 226 10.78 7.93 5.55
C VAL A 226 9.84 8.21 4.39
N TYR A 227 10.29 8.93 3.37
CA TYR A 227 9.46 9.25 2.20
C TYR A 227 9.08 8.01 1.39
N TRP A 228 10.03 7.09 1.23
CA TRP A 228 9.78 5.85 0.51
C TRP A 228 8.83 4.93 1.27
N LEU A 229 9.06 4.76 2.57
CA LEU A 229 8.24 3.90 3.44
C LEU A 229 6.80 4.38 3.51
N ASP A 230 6.58 5.70 3.50
CA ASP A 230 5.24 6.29 3.42
C ASP A 230 4.56 5.96 2.08
N MET A 231 5.25 6.18 0.96
CA MET A 231 4.71 5.87 -0.37
C MET A 231 4.35 4.39 -0.53
N VAL A 232 5.17 3.48 -0.02
CA VAL A 232 4.90 2.03 -0.10
C VAL A 232 4.00 1.53 1.04
N ARG A 233 3.45 2.44 1.86
CA ARG A 233 2.53 2.15 2.98
C ARG A 233 3.10 1.18 4.03
N TYR A 234 4.39 1.28 4.32
CA TYR A 234 5.01 0.50 5.39
C TYR A 234 4.30 0.78 6.72
N ALA A 235 3.98 -0.28 7.44
CA ALA A 235 3.39 -0.21 8.76
C ALA A 235 3.87 -1.39 9.63
N ASP A 236 3.81 -1.22 10.94
CA ASP A 236 4.13 -2.23 11.94
C ASP A 236 2.91 -3.02 12.40
N THR A 237 1.76 -2.82 11.72
CA THR A 237 0.49 -3.49 11.98
C THR A 237 -0.16 -3.96 10.67
N ILE A 238 -1.20 -4.80 10.78
CA ILE A 238 -1.85 -5.41 9.62
C ILE A 238 -2.98 -4.56 9.01
N GLY A 239 -3.47 -3.54 9.71
CA GLY A 239 -4.42 -2.55 9.23
C GLY A 239 -5.90 -2.92 9.33
N TYR A 240 -6.29 -4.16 9.03
CA TYR A 240 -7.68 -4.58 9.12
C TYR A 240 -8.04 -5.15 10.49
N HIS A 241 -9.33 -5.05 10.83
CA HIS A 241 -9.95 -5.59 12.03
C HIS A 241 -9.22 -5.17 13.31
N SER A 242 -8.68 -6.10 14.09
CA SER A 242 -7.99 -5.84 15.36
C SER A 242 -6.60 -5.21 15.22
N ASP A 243 -6.17 -4.90 14.01
CA ASP A 243 -4.91 -4.23 13.70
C ASP A 243 -3.69 -4.85 14.42
N ASN A 244 -3.58 -6.17 14.34
CA ASN A 244 -2.54 -6.92 15.03
C ASN A 244 -1.13 -6.44 14.63
N HIS A 245 -0.24 -6.48 15.60
CA HIS A 245 1.17 -6.16 15.38
C HIS A 245 1.84 -7.16 14.41
N GLU A 246 2.48 -6.64 13.38
CA GLU A 246 3.26 -7.40 12.39
C GLU A 246 4.32 -6.51 11.75
N THR A 247 5.53 -6.54 12.29
CA THR A 247 6.63 -5.71 11.82
C THR A 247 7.39 -6.36 10.65
N LYS A 248 7.99 -5.50 9.82
CA LYS A 248 8.83 -5.91 8.69
C LYS A 248 10.17 -5.16 8.70
N PRO A 249 10.94 -5.22 9.83
CA PRO A 249 12.11 -4.39 10.04
C PRO A 249 13.20 -4.60 8.98
N LEU A 250 13.38 -5.82 8.49
CA LEU A 250 14.38 -6.11 7.46
C LEU A 250 14.13 -5.35 6.17
N TYR A 251 12.86 -5.20 5.75
CA TYR A 251 12.52 -4.40 4.58
C TYR A 251 12.84 -2.92 4.79
N ARG A 252 12.51 -2.38 5.97
CA ARG A 252 12.87 -0.99 6.32
C ARG A 252 14.38 -0.79 6.26
N ASP A 253 15.15 -1.71 6.85
CA ASP A 253 16.61 -1.64 6.87
C ASP A 253 17.20 -1.75 5.45
N TYR A 254 16.60 -2.59 4.58
CA TYR A 254 16.96 -2.64 3.15
C TYR A 254 16.78 -1.27 2.48
N VAL A 255 15.64 -0.60 2.70
CA VAL A 255 15.38 0.71 2.10
C VAL A 255 16.38 1.76 2.60
N ILE A 256 16.67 1.79 3.92
CA ILE A 256 17.67 2.69 4.50
C ILE A 256 19.04 2.48 3.86
N ASN A 257 19.48 1.23 3.78
CA ASN A 257 20.77 0.87 3.20
C ASN A 257 20.83 1.22 1.71
N ALA A 258 19.77 0.96 0.94
CA ALA A 258 19.71 1.30 -0.48
C ALA A 258 19.91 2.80 -0.74
N PHE A 259 19.35 3.67 0.12
CA PHE A 259 19.61 5.12 0.04
C PHE A 259 21.03 5.47 0.45
N ASN A 260 21.59 4.88 1.52
CA ASN A 260 22.97 5.12 1.95
C ASN A 260 23.99 4.68 0.91
N ASP A 261 23.71 3.57 0.22
CA ASP A 261 24.58 3.00 -0.81
C ASP A 261 24.35 3.67 -2.19
N ASN A 262 23.45 4.65 -2.26
CA ASN A 262 23.03 5.31 -3.50
C ASN A 262 22.69 4.30 -4.61
N MET A 263 21.91 3.27 -4.26
CA MET A 263 21.53 2.19 -5.17
C MET A 263 20.86 2.74 -6.44
N PRO A 264 21.24 2.29 -7.65
CA PRO A 264 20.57 2.70 -8.87
C PRO A 264 19.07 2.42 -8.82
N TYR A 265 18.26 3.40 -9.28
CA TYR A 265 16.80 3.34 -9.16
C TYR A 265 16.16 2.14 -9.87
N ASP A 266 16.71 1.73 -11.01
CA ASP A 266 16.24 0.55 -11.74
C ASP A 266 16.51 -0.76 -10.97
N GLN A 267 17.68 -0.86 -10.30
CA GLN A 267 17.99 -1.97 -9.41
C GLN A 267 17.06 -1.98 -8.20
N PHE A 268 16.90 -0.84 -7.53
CA PHE A 268 16.02 -0.66 -6.39
C PHE A 268 14.56 -1.05 -6.71
N THR A 269 14.08 -0.66 -7.90
CA THR A 269 12.76 -1.03 -8.41
C THR A 269 12.63 -2.53 -8.64
N ARG A 270 13.59 -3.12 -9.38
CA ARG A 270 13.58 -4.54 -9.73
C ARG A 270 13.62 -5.45 -8.52
N GLU A 271 14.45 -5.11 -7.54
CA GLU A 271 14.59 -5.90 -6.33
C GLU A 271 13.33 -5.86 -5.46
N GLN A 272 12.62 -4.74 -5.39
CA GLN A 272 11.39 -4.66 -4.61
C GLN A 272 10.20 -5.36 -5.29
N LEU A 273 10.06 -5.22 -6.60
CA LEU A 273 8.95 -5.84 -7.32
C LEU A 273 9.14 -7.34 -7.56
N ALA A 274 10.38 -7.78 -7.77
CA ALA A 274 10.70 -9.13 -8.25
C ALA A 274 12.01 -9.70 -7.67
N GLY A 275 12.46 -9.24 -6.51
CA GLY A 275 13.70 -9.71 -5.89
C GLY A 275 13.72 -11.20 -5.60
N ASP A 276 12.56 -11.77 -5.27
CA ASP A 276 12.36 -13.21 -5.05
C ASP A 276 12.48 -14.05 -6.34
N LEU A 277 12.31 -13.44 -7.52
CA LEU A 277 12.39 -14.10 -8.83
C LEU A 277 13.80 -14.02 -9.46
N ILE A 278 14.72 -13.26 -8.87
CA ILE A 278 16.08 -13.13 -9.39
C ILE A 278 16.80 -14.47 -9.24
N LYS A 279 17.39 -14.97 -10.33
CA LYS A 279 18.16 -16.20 -10.32
C LYS A 279 19.39 -16.05 -9.41
N ASN A 280 19.61 -17.00 -8.51
CA ASN A 280 20.68 -16.97 -7.50
C ASN A 280 20.61 -15.71 -6.60
N ARG A 281 19.41 -15.27 -6.28
CA ARG A 281 19.18 -14.08 -5.45
C ARG A 281 19.91 -14.14 -4.12
N THR A 282 20.33 -12.98 -3.66
CA THR A 282 20.86 -12.78 -2.31
C THR A 282 19.74 -12.71 -1.27
N GLY A 283 20.08 -12.81 0.01
CA GLY A 283 19.15 -12.56 1.11
C GLY A 283 18.57 -11.14 1.06
N SER A 284 19.38 -10.15 0.70
CA SER A 284 18.95 -8.75 0.55
C SER A 284 17.89 -8.58 -0.54
N GLN A 285 18.04 -9.24 -1.70
CA GLN A 285 17.08 -9.20 -2.78
C GLN A 285 15.75 -9.87 -2.39
N LEU A 286 15.81 -10.95 -1.64
CA LEU A 286 14.60 -11.58 -1.09
C LEU A 286 13.91 -10.66 -0.07
N ILE A 287 14.66 -9.97 0.79
CA ILE A 287 14.13 -8.97 1.74
C ILE A 287 13.45 -7.82 0.99
N ALA A 288 14.06 -7.32 -0.09
CA ALA A 288 13.51 -6.26 -0.91
C ALA A 288 12.12 -6.60 -1.45
N SER A 289 11.90 -7.85 -1.91
CA SER A 289 10.60 -8.33 -2.39
C SER A 289 9.52 -8.35 -1.30
N GLY A 290 9.89 -8.13 -0.05
CA GLY A 290 8.98 -7.86 1.06
C GLY A 290 8.02 -6.69 0.81
N TYR A 291 8.32 -5.79 -0.16
CA TYR A 291 7.36 -4.81 -0.68
C TYR A 291 6.00 -5.44 -1.00
N ASN A 292 5.98 -6.60 -1.62
CA ASN A 292 4.75 -7.30 -1.99
C ASN A 292 3.90 -7.76 -0.79
N ARG A 293 4.42 -7.61 0.42
CA ARG A 293 3.75 -7.96 1.69
C ARG A 293 3.44 -6.76 2.58
N LEU A 294 3.53 -5.54 2.05
CA LEU A 294 3.23 -4.31 2.80
C LEU A 294 1.74 -3.93 2.77
N ASN A 295 0.91 -4.65 2.01
CA ASN A 295 -0.53 -4.42 2.00
C ASN A 295 -1.16 -4.74 3.36
N MET A 296 -2.27 -4.07 3.65
CA MET A 296 -3.12 -4.47 4.78
C MET A 296 -3.60 -5.91 4.58
N ASN A 297 -3.71 -6.64 5.68
CA ASN A 297 -4.25 -8.01 5.68
C ASN A 297 -5.22 -8.22 6.85
N THR A 298 -6.03 -9.29 6.80
CA THR A 298 -7.02 -9.60 7.82
C THR A 298 -6.74 -10.91 8.51
N ARG A 299 -7.04 -10.97 9.81
CA ARG A 299 -7.06 -12.21 10.60
C ARG A 299 -8.44 -12.50 11.16
N GLU A 300 -9.45 -11.79 10.67
CA GLU A 300 -10.81 -11.89 11.16
C GLU A 300 -11.46 -13.22 10.76
N GLY A 301 -12.00 -13.95 11.73
CA GLY A 301 -12.80 -15.15 11.51
C GLY A 301 -14.06 -14.82 10.70
N GLY A 302 -14.41 -15.67 9.72
CA GLY A 302 -15.54 -15.43 8.83
C GLY A 302 -15.28 -14.58 7.60
N SER A 303 -14.11 -13.93 7.51
CA SER A 303 -13.68 -13.23 6.29
C SER A 303 -13.58 -14.19 5.11
N GLN A 304 -14.00 -13.72 3.92
CA GLN A 304 -14.04 -14.55 2.71
C GLN A 304 -12.68 -14.53 1.98
N PRO A 305 -11.96 -15.66 1.83
CA PRO A 305 -10.62 -15.68 1.22
C PRO A 305 -10.57 -15.07 -0.19
N LYS A 306 -11.57 -15.35 -1.04
CA LYS A 306 -11.62 -14.81 -2.42
C LYS A 306 -11.77 -13.29 -2.44
N GLU A 307 -12.54 -12.73 -1.52
CA GLU A 307 -12.71 -11.28 -1.38
C GLU A 307 -11.38 -10.61 -1.03
N TYR A 308 -10.67 -11.15 -0.04
CA TYR A 308 -9.41 -10.57 0.40
C TYR A 308 -8.29 -10.77 -0.62
N THR A 309 -8.24 -11.88 -1.34
CA THR A 309 -7.33 -12.04 -2.49
C THR A 309 -7.55 -10.93 -3.52
N ALA A 310 -8.82 -10.63 -3.85
CA ALA A 310 -9.15 -9.55 -4.79
C ALA A 310 -8.76 -8.17 -4.23
N LYS A 311 -9.03 -7.90 -2.95
CA LYS A 311 -8.65 -6.65 -2.28
C LYS A 311 -7.13 -6.45 -2.26
N TYR A 312 -6.35 -7.49 -1.96
CA TYR A 312 -4.89 -7.42 -1.93
C TYR A 312 -4.30 -7.20 -3.32
N LEU A 313 -4.86 -7.85 -4.34
CA LEU A 313 -4.49 -7.61 -5.73
C LEU A 313 -4.73 -6.15 -6.11
N ALA A 314 -5.94 -5.64 -5.86
CA ALA A 314 -6.30 -4.27 -6.18
C ALA A 314 -5.42 -3.25 -5.44
N ASP A 315 -5.10 -3.50 -4.18
CA ASP A 315 -4.22 -2.65 -3.38
C ASP A 315 -2.79 -2.60 -3.96
N ARG A 316 -2.22 -3.74 -4.37
CA ARG A 316 -0.90 -3.79 -5.03
C ARG A 316 -0.88 -3.02 -6.34
N VAL A 317 -1.89 -3.20 -7.19
CA VAL A 317 -2.00 -2.44 -8.44
C VAL A 317 -2.04 -0.94 -8.17
N ARG A 318 -2.88 -0.50 -7.26
CA ARG A 318 -3.01 0.92 -6.90
C ARG A 318 -1.70 1.49 -6.36
N ASN A 319 -1.06 0.77 -5.43
CA ASN A 319 0.17 1.23 -4.83
C ASN A 319 1.34 1.23 -5.83
N ALA A 320 1.53 0.14 -6.59
CA ALA A 320 2.60 0.08 -7.59
C ALA A 320 2.45 1.17 -8.67
N ALA A 321 1.21 1.43 -9.13
CA ALA A 321 0.95 2.51 -10.06
C ALA A 321 1.29 3.89 -9.45
N SER A 322 0.91 4.12 -8.21
CA SER A 322 1.21 5.40 -7.53
C SER A 322 2.70 5.61 -7.30
N VAL A 323 3.41 4.57 -6.85
CA VAL A 323 4.82 4.66 -6.48
C VAL A 323 5.74 4.75 -7.70
N TRP A 324 5.56 3.88 -8.70
CA TRP A 324 6.50 3.79 -9.84
C TRP A 324 6.02 4.48 -11.11
N MET A 325 4.70 4.64 -11.28
CA MET A 325 4.14 5.26 -12.49
C MET A 325 3.63 6.68 -12.23
N ALA A 326 3.67 7.16 -10.98
CA ALA A 326 3.13 8.47 -10.56
C ALA A 326 1.69 8.71 -11.04
N THR A 327 0.88 7.64 -11.10
CA THR A 327 -0.50 7.69 -11.58
C THR A 327 -1.43 6.90 -10.67
N SER A 328 -2.71 7.30 -10.62
CA SER A 328 -3.74 6.58 -9.91
C SER A 328 -4.48 5.64 -10.87
N LEU A 329 -4.40 4.34 -10.65
CA LEU A 329 -5.22 3.35 -11.35
C LEU A 329 -6.52 3.01 -10.60
N SER A 330 -6.81 3.64 -9.48
CA SER A 330 -7.96 3.29 -8.62
C SER A 330 -9.30 3.31 -9.36
N CYS A 331 -9.52 4.29 -10.24
CA CYS A 331 -10.75 4.38 -11.03
C CYS A 331 -10.89 3.20 -12.00
N SER A 332 -9.77 2.68 -12.50
CA SER A 332 -9.73 1.62 -13.51
C SER A 332 -10.10 0.24 -12.96
N GLU A 333 -10.26 0.11 -11.66
CA GLU A 333 -10.81 -1.11 -11.04
C GLU A 333 -12.27 -1.39 -11.46
N CYS A 334 -13.07 -0.33 -11.62
CA CYS A 334 -14.50 -0.45 -11.92
C CYS A 334 -14.89 0.03 -13.34
N HIS A 335 -14.11 0.93 -13.94
CA HIS A 335 -14.38 1.50 -15.27
C HIS A 335 -13.10 2.11 -15.86
N ASN A 336 -13.08 2.40 -17.15
CA ASN A 336 -11.94 3.08 -17.77
C ASN A 336 -11.67 4.43 -17.09
N HIS A 337 -10.39 4.76 -16.89
CA HIS A 337 -9.99 5.99 -16.22
C HIS A 337 -10.55 7.21 -16.96
N LYS A 338 -11.12 8.18 -16.23
CA LYS A 338 -11.78 9.34 -16.83
C LYS A 338 -10.79 10.31 -17.49
N PHE A 339 -9.66 10.53 -16.86
CA PHE A 339 -8.70 11.57 -17.23
C PHE A 339 -7.47 11.02 -17.97
N ASP A 340 -7.02 9.85 -17.57
CA ASP A 340 -5.78 9.22 -18.03
C ASP A 340 -6.04 8.06 -18.98
N PRO A 341 -5.08 7.68 -19.83
CA PRO A 341 -5.27 6.68 -20.88
C PRO A 341 -5.22 5.23 -20.35
N PHE A 342 -5.83 4.97 -19.21
CA PHE A 342 -5.88 3.63 -18.60
C PHE A 342 -7.29 3.04 -18.67
N SER A 343 -7.37 1.82 -19.17
CA SER A 343 -8.61 1.07 -19.19
C SER A 343 -8.75 0.17 -17.96
N MET A 344 -9.97 -0.32 -17.70
CA MET A 344 -10.21 -1.39 -16.71
C MET A 344 -9.41 -2.64 -17.06
N LYS A 345 -9.24 -2.95 -18.36
CA LYS A 345 -8.40 -4.07 -18.80
C LYS A 345 -6.95 -3.90 -18.37
N ASP A 346 -6.39 -2.69 -18.45
CA ASP A 346 -5.02 -2.41 -18.02
C ASP A 346 -4.85 -2.65 -16.50
N PHE A 347 -5.82 -2.28 -15.70
CA PHE A 347 -5.83 -2.54 -14.26
C PHE A 347 -5.67 -4.03 -13.95
N TYR A 348 -6.52 -4.87 -14.55
CA TYR A 348 -6.48 -6.32 -14.31
C TYR A 348 -5.29 -7.00 -14.99
N SER A 349 -4.84 -6.51 -16.14
CA SER A 349 -3.61 -6.99 -16.78
C SER A 349 -2.38 -6.69 -15.94
N PHE A 350 -2.32 -5.51 -15.32
CA PHE A 350 -1.25 -5.18 -14.37
C PHE A 350 -1.34 -6.04 -13.11
N GLY A 351 -2.56 -6.31 -12.63
CA GLY A 351 -2.78 -7.22 -11.50
C GLY A 351 -2.27 -8.64 -11.74
N ALA A 352 -2.29 -9.12 -13.00
CA ALA A 352 -1.82 -10.46 -13.33
C ALA A 352 -0.34 -10.71 -12.97
N PHE A 353 0.51 -9.67 -12.93
CA PHE A 353 1.90 -9.77 -12.46
C PHE A 353 2.03 -10.12 -10.97
N PHE A 354 0.97 -9.96 -10.19
CA PHE A 354 0.92 -10.27 -8.76
C PHE A 354 0.10 -11.52 -8.44
N ALA A 355 -0.42 -12.22 -9.46
CA ALA A 355 -1.35 -13.35 -9.28
C ALA A 355 -0.70 -14.59 -8.64
N ASP A 356 0.62 -14.77 -8.82
CA ASP A 356 1.36 -15.93 -8.33
C ASP A 356 1.94 -15.74 -6.92
N LEU A 357 1.65 -14.61 -6.27
CA LEU A 357 2.14 -14.36 -4.92
C LEU A 357 1.54 -15.37 -3.93
N GLN A 358 2.43 -16.05 -3.21
CA GLN A 358 2.05 -17.01 -2.18
C GLN A 358 1.73 -16.27 -0.88
N GLU A 359 0.46 -16.07 -0.60
CA GLU A 359 -0.01 -15.39 0.59
C GLU A 359 -1.21 -16.10 1.24
N THR A 360 -1.44 -15.83 2.53
CA THR A 360 -2.62 -16.27 3.25
C THR A 360 -3.68 -15.18 3.14
N PRO A 361 -4.80 -15.41 2.43
CA PRO A 361 -5.82 -14.36 2.26
C PRO A 361 -6.49 -13.93 3.56
N VAL A 362 -6.70 -14.86 4.48
CA VAL A 362 -7.27 -14.63 5.82
C VAL A 362 -6.41 -15.37 6.83
N GLY A 363 -5.93 -14.67 7.84
CA GLY A 363 -5.08 -15.24 8.88
C GLY A 363 -3.65 -14.70 8.85
N ALA A 364 -2.80 -15.25 9.73
CA ALA A 364 -1.39 -14.83 9.82
C ALA A 364 -0.62 -15.22 8.56
N GLN A 365 0.18 -14.28 8.06
CA GLN A 365 1.07 -14.53 6.93
C GLN A 365 2.20 -15.49 7.33
N LYS A 366 2.52 -16.44 6.44
CA LYS A 366 3.63 -17.35 6.66
C LYS A 366 4.96 -16.57 6.60
N ALA A 367 5.70 -16.56 7.70
CA ALA A 367 7.00 -15.92 7.76
C ALA A 367 8.04 -16.68 6.91
N THR A 368 8.89 -15.93 6.21
CA THR A 368 10.06 -16.46 5.52
C THR A 368 11.30 -16.13 6.35
N LYS A 369 12.09 -17.13 6.71
CA LYS A 369 13.38 -16.92 7.38
C LYS A 369 14.41 -16.48 6.36
N VAL A 370 15.04 -15.35 6.60
CA VAL A 370 16.11 -14.84 5.75
C VAL A 370 17.36 -14.69 6.60
N PRO A 371 18.50 -15.30 6.21
CA PRO A 371 19.74 -15.11 6.91
C PRO A 371 20.20 -13.65 6.80
N LEU A 372 20.72 -13.10 7.89
CA LEU A 372 21.36 -11.79 7.84
C LEU A 372 22.72 -11.91 7.14
N PRO A 373 23.20 -10.89 6.43
CA PRO A 373 24.49 -10.92 5.73
C PRO A 373 25.65 -11.34 6.64
N LYS A 374 25.65 -10.93 7.91
CA LYS A 374 26.66 -11.32 8.92
C LYS A 374 26.64 -12.81 9.27
N ASP A 375 25.55 -13.52 8.99
CA ASP A 375 25.36 -14.93 9.33
C ASP A 375 25.50 -15.85 8.09
N GLU A 376 25.57 -15.28 6.88
CA GLU A 376 25.67 -16.07 5.62
C GLU A 376 26.88 -17.02 5.61
N ALA A 377 28.03 -16.54 6.06
CA ALA A 377 29.25 -17.38 6.14
C ALA A 377 29.11 -18.54 7.13
N LYS A 378 28.41 -18.32 8.26
CA LYS A 378 28.15 -19.39 9.24
C LYS A 378 27.15 -20.39 8.69
N LEU A 379 26.12 -19.93 8.00
CA LEU A 379 25.12 -20.81 7.37
C LEU A 379 25.75 -21.66 6.28
N ALA A 380 26.59 -21.10 5.42
CA ALA A 380 27.32 -21.84 4.40
C ALA A 380 28.24 -22.90 5.02
N ALA A 381 28.90 -22.60 6.14
CA ALA A 381 29.72 -23.57 6.87
C ALA A 381 28.88 -24.70 7.48
N ILE A 382 27.69 -24.38 8.02
CA ILE A 382 26.75 -25.36 8.57
C ILE A 382 26.19 -26.25 7.45
N ASP A 383 25.78 -25.68 6.32
CA ASP A 383 25.26 -26.43 5.17
C ASP A 383 26.29 -27.41 4.63
N LYS A 384 27.55 -26.97 4.51
CA LYS A 384 28.65 -27.84 4.13
C LYS A 384 28.90 -28.97 5.14
N ALA A 385 28.82 -28.68 6.45
CA ALA A 385 28.93 -29.70 7.49
C ALA A 385 27.77 -30.68 7.45
N LEU A 386 26.54 -30.20 7.22
CA LEU A 386 25.35 -31.04 7.04
C LEU A 386 25.51 -31.96 5.82
N GLU A 387 25.98 -31.45 4.69
CA GLU A 387 26.23 -32.27 3.48
C GLU A 387 27.22 -33.42 3.77
N VAL A 388 28.29 -33.11 4.46
CA VAL A 388 29.27 -34.13 4.87
C VAL A 388 28.66 -35.19 5.80
N LEU A 389 27.86 -34.74 6.78
CA LEU A 389 27.19 -35.64 7.73
C LEU A 389 26.11 -36.48 7.03
N THR A 390 25.36 -35.90 6.12
CA THR A 390 24.35 -36.62 5.33
C THR A 390 24.97 -37.72 4.48
N LYS A 391 26.05 -37.39 3.75
CA LYS A 391 26.81 -38.40 2.98
C LYS A 391 27.40 -39.52 3.85
N LYS A 392 27.86 -39.17 5.06
CA LYS A 392 28.33 -40.15 6.02
C LYS A 392 27.22 -41.05 6.54
N LEU A 393 26.04 -40.48 6.78
CA LEU A 393 24.84 -41.21 7.22
C LEU A 393 24.35 -42.17 6.13
N GLU A 394 24.28 -41.71 4.87
CA GLU A 394 23.90 -42.55 3.71
C GLU A 394 24.85 -43.71 3.47
N GLY A 395 26.14 -43.55 3.77
CA GLY A 395 27.16 -44.60 3.62
C GLY A 395 27.32 -45.49 4.84
N THR A 396 26.58 -45.26 5.93
CA THR A 396 26.75 -46.04 7.20
C THR A 396 25.62 -47.06 7.34
N ASP A 397 25.98 -48.34 7.51
CA ASP A 397 24.97 -49.34 7.91
C ASP A 397 24.51 -49.08 9.35
N VAL A 398 23.33 -48.53 9.46
CA VAL A 398 22.70 -48.15 10.74
C VAL A 398 21.85 -49.28 11.35
N THR A 399 21.78 -50.42 10.70
CA THR A 399 20.83 -51.51 11.05
C THR A 399 20.96 -51.94 12.54
N ALA A 400 22.18 -52.16 13.02
CA ALA A 400 22.39 -52.52 14.42
C ALA A 400 22.06 -51.39 15.41
N GLY A 401 22.35 -50.13 15.02
CA GLY A 401 21.94 -48.93 15.78
C GLY A 401 20.45 -48.73 15.80
N GLN A 402 19.78 -48.94 14.69
CA GLN A 402 18.33 -48.83 14.53
C GLN A 402 17.60 -49.86 15.41
N VAL A 403 18.03 -51.11 15.42
CA VAL A 403 17.45 -52.15 16.29
C VAL A 403 17.54 -51.77 17.77
N LYS A 404 18.69 -51.25 18.22
CA LYS A 404 18.83 -50.74 19.60
C LYS A 404 17.94 -49.56 19.88
N TRP A 405 17.86 -48.60 18.96
CA TRP A 405 17.01 -47.42 19.09
C TRP A 405 15.55 -47.81 19.11
N GLU A 406 15.09 -48.67 18.22
CA GLU A 406 13.71 -49.19 18.19
C GLU A 406 13.34 -49.94 19.48
N ALA A 407 14.26 -50.75 20.00
CA ALA A 407 14.09 -51.39 21.29
C ALA A 407 13.95 -50.39 22.44
N ALA A 408 14.80 -49.34 22.45
CA ALA A 408 14.72 -48.27 23.43
C ALA A 408 13.39 -47.46 23.29
N GLN A 409 12.93 -47.19 22.06
CA GLN A 409 11.68 -46.51 21.82
C GLN A 409 10.48 -47.41 22.23
N LYS A 410 10.49 -48.70 21.99
CA LYS A 410 9.48 -49.62 22.50
C LYS A 410 9.42 -49.64 24.01
N ALA A 411 10.60 -49.63 24.70
CA ALA A 411 10.67 -49.57 26.14
C ALA A 411 10.16 -48.21 26.68
N ALA A 412 10.47 -47.12 25.98
CA ALA A 412 9.94 -45.77 26.29
C ALA A 412 8.43 -45.69 26.03
N ALA A 413 7.92 -46.34 25.00
CA ALA A 413 6.48 -46.41 24.68
C ALA A 413 5.70 -47.21 25.70
N ALA A 414 6.30 -48.20 26.35
CA ALA A 414 5.70 -48.89 27.50
C ALA A 414 5.42 -47.98 28.70
N ASN A 415 6.14 -46.85 28.78
CA ASN A 415 5.88 -45.76 29.73
C ASN A 415 5.01 -44.62 29.13
N SER A 416 4.35 -44.85 27.98
CA SER A 416 3.56 -43.86 27.33
C SER A 416 2.24 -43.55 28.07
N VAL A 417 1.75 -42.34 27.81
CA VAL A 417 0.40 -41.95 28.28
C VAL A 417 -0.63 -42.66 27.44
N ALA A 418 -1.47 -43.46 28.06
CA ALA A 418 -2.62 -44.09 27.41
C ALA A 418 -3.86 -43.20 27.53
N LEU A 419 -4.48 -42.92 26.40
CA LEU A 419 -5.69 -42.11 26.32
C LEU A 419 -6.88 -42.97 25.99
N SER A 420 -7.99 -42.88 26.73
CA SER A 420 -9.25 -43.52 26.36
C SER A 420 -9.88 -42.82 25.17
N SER A 421 -10.87 -43.46 24.54
CA SER A 421 -11.76 -42.78 23.60
C SER A 421 -12.45 -41.58 24.28
N TRP A 422 -12.79 -40.59 23.47
CA TRP A 422 -13.62 -39.49 23.93
C TRP A 422 -15.07 -39.98 24.16
N HIS A 423 -15.68 -39.54 25.24
CA HIS A 423 -17.11 -39.64 25.48
C HIS A 423 -17.70 -38.24 25.50
N ARG A 424 -18.91 -38.13 24.94
CA ARG A 424 -19.61 -36.83 24.84
C ARG A 424 -21.04 -37.00 25.38
N ILE A 425 -21.53 -35.95 26.03
CA ILE A 425 -22.94 -35.75 26.35
C ILE A 425 -23.33 -34.30 26.08
N GLY A 426 -24.54 -34.09 25.62
CA GLY A 426 -25.07 -32.78 25.20
C GLY A 426 -25.68 -32.85 23.80
N PRO A 427 -26.28 -31.75 23.30
CA PRO A 427 -26.36 -30.42 23.92
C PRO A 427 -27.31 -30.33 25.12
N PHE A 428 -26.90 -29.66 26.17
CA PHE A 428 -27.77 -29.21 27.25
C PHE A 428 -28.21 -27.80 26.97
N GLY A 429 -29.46 -27.57 26.61
CA GLY A 429 -30.00 -26.24 26.36
C GLY A 429 -30.12 -25.39 27.62
N ALA A 430 -29.87 -24.10 27.48
CA ALA A 430 -30.06 -23.07 28.51
C ALA A 430 -30.79 -21.86 27.92
N GLY A 431 -31.25 -20.95 28.75
CA GLY A 431 -31.97 -19.75 28.33
C GLY A 431 -31.10 -18.74 27.59
N ASN A 432 -29.80 -18.68 27.94
CA ASN A 432 -28.80 -17.82 27.31
C ASN A 432 -27.39 -18.42 27.46
N PHE A 433 -26.40 -17.76 26.89
CA PHE A 433 -24.99 -18.17 26.93
C PHE A 433 -24.44 -18.25 28.35
N ASP A 434 -24.68 -17.24 29.18
CA ASP A 434 -24.14 -17.18 30.56
C ASP A 434 -24.70 -18.30 31.42
N GLU A 435 -25.97 -18.63 31.28
CA GLU A 435 -26.59 -19.77 31.96
C GLU A 435 -25.98 -21.10 31.48
N ALA A 436 -25.80 -21.27 30.18
CA ALA A 436 -25.16 -22.47 29.62
C ALA A 436 -23.74 -22.65 30.14
N HIS A 437 -22.98 -21.55 30.28
CA HIS A 437 -21.61 -21.58 30.76
C HIS A 437 -21.51 -21.78 32.28
N ALA A 438 -22.40 -21.16 33.07
CA ALA A 438 -22.31 -21.15 34.56
C ALA A 438 -22.90 -22.43 35.20
N LYS A 439 -23.90 -23.05 34.56
CA LYS A 439 -24.68 -24.14 35.14
C LYS A 439 -23.95 -25.47 34.97
N SER A 440 -23.89 -26.26 36.07
CA SER A 440 -23.45 -27.65 36.04
C SER A 440 -24.61 -28.58 35.65
N PHE A 441 -24.50 -29.18 34.49
CA PHE A 441 -25.50 -30.10 33.94
C PHE A 441 -25.20 -31.60 34.28
N VAL A 442 -23.93 -31.86 34.59
CA VAL A 442 -23.45 -33.17 35.05
C VAL A 442 -22.70 -33.03 36.38
N ASN A 443 -22.35 -34.11 37.03
CA ASN A 443 -21.45 -34.03 38.19
C ASN A 443 -20.00 -34.09 37.71
N GLU A 444 -19.39 -32.91 37.51
CA GLU A 444 -18.02 -32.78 36.99
C GLU A 444 -16.96 -33.34 37.96
N ALA A 445 -17.25 -33.35 39.25
CA ALA A 445 -16.36 -33.93 40.27
C ALA A 445 -16.27 -35.46 40.24
N ALA A 446 -17.34 -36.11 39.74
CA ALA A 446 -17.41 -37.58 39.66
C ALA A 446 -18.27 -37.99 38.45
N VAL A 447 -17.68 -38.04 37.26
CA VAL A 447 -18.36 -38.40 36.04
C VAL A 447 -18.70 -39.89 36.01
N ASP A 448 -20.00 -40.19 35.92
CA ASP A 448 -20.50 -41.54 35.68
C ASP A 448 -21.02 -41.64 34.26
N LEU A 449 -20.30 -42.35 33.40
CA LEU A 449 -20.65 -42.56 32.00
C LEU A 449 -21.93 -43.38 31.77
N LYS A 450 -22.40 -44.10 32.81
CA LYS A 450 -23.65 -44.89 32.74
C LYS A 450 -24.87 -44.06 33.13
N LYS A 451 -24.69 -42.94 33.83
CA LYS A 451 -25.77 -42.09 34.29
C LYS A 451 -26.43 -41.34 33.15
N ALA A 452 -27.74 -41.41 33.05
CA ALA A 452 -28.53 -40.61 32.14
C ALA A 452 -28.90 -39.26 32.77
N HIS A 453 -28.92 -38.20 31.95
CA HIS A 453 -29.32 -36.86 32.36
C HIS A 453 -30.54 -36.43 31.55
N GLY A 454 -31.73 -36.74 32.06
CA GLY A 454 -32.98 -36.65 31.28
C GLY A 454 -32.99 -37.63 30.10
N LYS A 455 -33.16 -37.08 28.89
CA LYS A 455 -33.11 -37.91 27.66
C LYS A 455 -31.68 -38.09 27.13
N LEU A 456 -30.69 -37.41 27.68
CA LEU A 456 -29.30 -37.44 27.24
C LEU A 456 -28.51 -38.51 27.96
N LYS A 457 -27.64 -39.19 27.21
CA LYS A 457 -26.74 -40.24 27.74
C LYS A 457 -25.33 -39.97 27.19
N TRP A 458 -24.33 -40.35 27.97
CA TRP A 458 -22.96 -40.40 27.49
C TRP A 458 -22.84 -41.40 26.34
N ALA A 459 -22.17 -40.97 25.28
CA ALA A 459 -21.89 -41.85 24.14
C ALA A 459 -20.40 -41.67 23.76
N GLU A 460 -19.81 -42.76 23.29
CA GLU A 460 -18.48 -42.72 22.70
C GLU A 460 -18.50 -41.87 21.42
N ALA A 461 -17.64 -40.87 21.38
CA ALA A 461 -17.56 -39.90 20.30
C ALA A 461 -16.45 -40.27 19.32
N LYS A 462 -16.69 -41.33 18.52
CA LYS A 462 -15.73 -41.90 17.57
C LYS A 462 -15.27 -40.92 16.46
N ASN A 463 -16.02 -39.85 16.26
CA ASN A 463 -15.72 -38.80 15.30
C ASN A 463 -14.79 -37.70 15.83
N LEU A 464 -14.52 -37.69 17.14
CA LEU A 464 -13.58 -36.71 17.74
C LEU A 464 -12.14 -37.20 17.56
N VAL A 465 -11.36 -36.43 16.85
CA VAL A 465 -9.96 -36.72 16.55
C VAL A 465 -9.11 -35.62 17.19
N ASP A 466 -8.12 -36.02 18.01
CA ASP A 466 -7.17 -35.09 18.62
C ASP A 466 -6.45 -34.26 17.55
N GLY A 467 -6.25 -32.97 17.83
CA GLY A 467 -5.60 -32.03 16.91
C GLY A 467 -6.47 -31.53 15.77
N LYS A 468 -7.78 -31.84 15.74
CA LYS A 468 -8.72 -31.31 14.76
C LYS A 468 -9.80 -30.45 15.42
N VAL A 469 -10.30 -29.48 14.69
CA VAL A 469 -11.46 -28.67 15.09
C VAL A 469 -12.74 -29.45 14.80
N HIS A 470 -13.67 -29.47 15.76
CA HIS A 470 -14.94 -30.15 15.65
C HIS A 470 -16.09 -29.19 15.91
N ALA A 471 -16.98 -29.03 14.96
CA ALA A 471 -18.17 -28.20 15.11
C ALA A 471 -19.18 -28.86 16.07
N LEU A 472 -19.72 -28.08 16.98
CA LEU A 472 -20.77 -28.45 17.92
C LEU A 472 -22.09 -27.82 17.50
N THR A 473 -23.20 -28.46 17.83
CA THR A 473 -24.53 -27.98 17.44
C THR A 473 -25.34 -27.58 18.67
N GLY A 474 -26.20 -26.59 18.54
CA GLY A 474 -27.11 -26.12 19.58
C GLY A 474 -26.75 -24.71 20.06
N ALA A 475 -27.62 -23.74 19.79
CA ALA A 475 -27.47 -22.40 20.34
C ALA A 475 -27.70 -22.40 21.87
N ASN A 476 -26.96 -21.58 22.61
CA ASN A 476 -27.04 -21.47 24.06
C ASN A 476 -27.05 -22.84 24.77
N SER A 477 -26.08 -23.69 24.44
CA SER A 477 -26.03 -25.06 24.97
C SER A 477 -24.64 -25.44 25.45
N ALA A 478 -24.60 -26.33 26.47
CA ALA A 478 -23.36 -26.92 26.98
C ALA A 478 -23.15 -28.34 26.47
N HIS A 479 -21.91 -28.63 26.12
CA HIS A 479 -21.46 -29.98 25.79
C HIS A 479 -20.37 -30.42 26.74
N TYR A 480 -20.42 -31.63 27.22
CA TYR A 480 -19.37 -32.21 28.05
C TYR A 480 -18.62 -33.29 27.31
N PHE A 481 -17.31 -33.25 27.42
CA PHE A 481 -16.39 -34.22 26.88
C PHE A 481 -15.61 -34.85 28.01
N TYR A 482 -15.46 -36.13 27.99
CA TYR A 482 -14.75 -36.91 28.99
C TYR A 482 -13.82 -37.92 28.37
N ARG A 483 -12.62 -38.02 28.90
CA ARG A 483 -11.71 -39.12 28.64
C ARG A 483 -10.82 -39.39 29.85
N THR A 484 -10.23 -40.56 29.93
CA THR A 484 -9.22 -40.88 30.92
C THR A 484 -7.82 -40.79 30.30
N ILE A 485 -6.89 -40.27 31.09
CA ILE A 485 -5.48 -40.22 30.76
C ILE A 485 -4.75 -41.07 31.79
N GLN A 486 -4.13 -42.18 31.36
CA GLN A 486 -3.33 -43.05 32.23
C GLN A 486 -1.85 -42.82 31.94
N SER A 487 -1.07 -42.49 32.96
CA SER A 487 0.36 -42.35 32.88
C SER A 487 1.02 -43.31 33.86
N GLY A 488 2.00 -44.06 33.41
CA GLY A 488 2.76 -44.99 34.26
C GLY A 488 3.69 -44.29 35.29
N SER A 489 3.86 -42.98 35.17
CA SER A 489 4.66 -42.16 36.09
C SER A 489 4.09 -40.74 36.23
N ALA A 490 4.34 -40.07 37.33
CA ALA A 490 4.00 -38.65 37.50
C ALA A 490 4.88 -37.82 36.57
N ARG A 491 4.25 -37.04 35.69
CA ARG A 491 4.92 -36.15 34.74
C ARG A 491 4.01 -34.96 34.35
N PRO A 492 4.56 -33.83 33.96
CA PRO A 492 3.78 -32.77 33.33
C PRO A 492 3.23 -33.23 31.97
N LEU A 493 1.99 -32.87 31.68
CA LEU A 493 1.35 -33.07 30.39
C LEU A 493 0.93 -31.71 29.85
N GLU A 494 1.33 -31.41 28.64
CA GLU A 494 0.84 -30.23 27.92
C GLU A 494 -0.49 -30.57 27.24
N LEU A 495 -1.49 -29.73 27.49
CA LEU A 495 -2.80 -29.84 26.88
C LEU A 495 -3.08 -28.56 26.10
N SER A 496 -3.33 -28.69 24.81
CA SER A 496 -3.75 -27.60 23.95
C SER A 496 -5.22 -27.73 23.64
N LEU A 497 -6.02 -26.76 24.04
CA LEU A 497 -7.45 -26.69 23.79
C LEU A 497 -7.80 -25.32 23.22
N GLY A 498 -8.85 -25.27 22.39
CA GLY A 498 -9.39 -24.06 21.83
C GLY A 498 -10.90 -24.18 21.68
N SER A 499 -11.60 -23.07 21.82
CA SER A 499 -13.03 -22.92 21.57
C SER A 499 -13.27 -21.48 21.11
N ASP A 500 -14.20 -21.28 20.18
CA ASP A 500 -14.62 -19.94 19.69
C ASP A 500 -15.52 -19.24 20.73
N ASP A 501 -16.18 -20.04 21.62
CA ASP A 501 -17.03 -19.48 22.67
C ASP A 501 -16.30 -19.49 24.01
N SER A 502 -16.53 -20.53 24.82
CA SER A 502 -15.86 -20.67 26.12
C SER A 502 -15.78 -22.14 26.52
N PHE A 503 -14.88 -22.45 27.44
CA PHE A 503 -14.79 -23.80 28.00
C PHE A 503 -14.33 -23.78 29.48
N ARG A 504 -14.56 -24.88 30.16
CA ARG A 504 -14.03 -25.19 31.49
C ARG A 504 -13.40 -26.56 31.45
N ILE A 505 -12.35 -26.75 32.24
CA ILE A 505 -11.62 -28.02 32.32
C ILE A 505 -11.63 -28.52 33.77
N TRP A 506 -11.89 -29.80 33.93
CA TRP A 506 -11.72 -30.49 35.22
C TRP A 506 -10.68 -31.58 35.07
N LEU A 507 -9.70 -31.57 35.96
CA LEU A 507 -8.71 -32.64 36.03
C LEU A 507 -8.94 -33.39 37.39
N ASN A 508 -9.22 -34.69 37.28
CA ASN A 508 -9.54 -35.51 38.46
C ASN A 508 -10.65 -34.92 39.34
N GLY A 509 -11.68 -34.36 38.71
CA GLY A 509 -12.83 -33.77 39.36
C GLY A 509 -12.61 -32.36 39.94
N LYS A 510 -11.43 -31.76 39.74
CA LYS A 510 -11.14 -30.41 40.20
C LYS A 510 -11.08 -29.48 38.96
N LEU A 511 -11.74 -28.32 39.08
CA LEU A 511 -11.68 -27.27 38.06
C LEU A 511 -10.24 -26.72 38.02
N VAL A 512 -9.68 -26.62 36.83
CA VAL A 512 -8.30 -26.18 36.56
C VAL A 512 -8.30 -24.76 35.98
#